data_da8af68d9131b000f81520d419b3d9ad
#
_entry.id   da8af68d9131b000f81520d419b3d9ad
#
_cell.length_a   1.000
_cell.length_b   1.000
_cell.length_c   1.000
_cell.angle_alpha   90.00
_cell.angle_beta   90.00
_cell.angle_gamma   90.00
#
_symmetry.space_group_name_H-M   'P 1'
#
loop_
_entity.id
_entity.type
_entity.pdbx_description
1 polymer ?
#
loop_
_entity_poly.entity_id
_entity_poly.type
_entity_poly.pdbx_seq_one_letter_code
_entity_poly.pdbx_strand_id
1 'polypeptide(L)'
;MVRILLWPLPVVCVSRIFQRIVFAVSVIIFACLGTGYILGELGWIGVYAGDEKDAAYRQVGVYADVLRKIQNYYVTEPNIPQVTQGALHGLLGSLDPDSSYLTAAEYKVYRERPATDNAQVGITVSKRFGYATIVNVLPGSPADAQHLRDGDVIDLVDGQSTHDLPLALIRFMLSGKPGSTVTLSVVRPFKSDPDKIVLTRAAQATPALGEQFYENATILYLKPGVLTAERVNDLATRIKAVGGNHKILLDLRNTTGDDLQQGLKLANLFLKQGTMATLEGQKFPLQTFNADAAQCLTNAPLAVLINRGTYGAPELTAAAIGGLKRGDVVGERSFGEGAVLKTIDLPDGGALMLTVAKYSTPDGKKIEDDAVKPTVEVNSPVDDNEPIPSSTNDEQLNKALELLKAKSS
;
A
#
# COMPACT_ATOMS: atom_id res chain seq x y z
N MET A 1 98.76 -11.85 12.80
CA MET A 1 98.68 -13.34 12.70
C MET A 1 97.94 -13.81 13.97
N VAL A 2 96.58 -13.93 13.92
CA VAL A 2 95.78 -14.40 15.05
C VAL A 2 95.11 -15.70 14.60
N ARG A 3 95.48 -16.80 15.25
CA ARG A 3 94.91 -18.14 15.06
C ARG A 3 93.64 -18.23 15.89
N ILE A 4 92.51 -18.40 15.24
CA ILE A 4 91.24 -18.71 15.87
C ILE A 4 91.17 -20.23 16.05
N LEU A 5 91.16 -20.68 17.30
CA LEU A 5 90.90 -22.06 17.69
C LEU A 5 89.43 -22.37 17.60
N LEU A 6 89.05 -23.20 16.64
CA LEU A 6 87.75 -23.81 16.59
C LEU A 6 87.69 -25.03 17.52
N TRP A 7 86.88 -24.92 18.56
CA TRP A 7 86.52 -26.04 19.43
C TRP A 7 85.39 -26.86 18.79
N PRO A 8 85.48 -28.19 18.73
CA PRO A 8 84.43 -29.03 18.22
C PRO A 8 83.25 -29.07 19.21
N LEU A 9 82.06 -28.76 18.75
CA LEU A 9 80.79 -28.94 19.50
C LEU A 9 80.55 -30.44 19.75
N PRO A 10 80.08 -30.85 20.93
CA PRO A 10 79.79 -32.24 21.23
C PRO A 10 78.57 -32.72 20.38
N VAL A 11 78.75 -33.77 19.61
CA VAL A 11 77.72 -34.51 18.95
C VAL A 11 76.86 -35.20 20.02
N VAL A 12 75.67 -34.60 20.31
CA VAL A 12 74.69 -35.23 21.20
C VAL A 12 74.10 -36.43 20.47
N CYS A 13 74.46 -37.63 20.88
CA CYS A 13 73.91 -38.88 20.38
C CYS A 13 72.46 -39.00 20.92
N VAL A 14 71.51 -38.47 20.18
CA VAL A 14 70.08 -38.54 20.54
C VAL A 14 69.62 -39.99 20.34
N SER A 15 69.18 -40.63 21.45
CA SER A 15 68.74 -42.02 21.42
C SER A 15 67.67 -42.24 20.42
N ARG A 16 67.65 -43.38 19.72
CA ARG A 16 66.60 -43.73 18.72
C ARG A 16 65.19 -43.68 19.31
N ILE A 17 65.05 -43.82 20.59
CA ILE A 17 63.75 -43.69 21.30
C ILE A 17 63.29 -42.24 21.33
N PHE A 18 64.20 -41.29 21.61
CA PHE A 18 63.89 -39.85 21.62
C PHE A 18 63.48 -39.35 20.23
N GLN A 19 64.17 -39.80 19.17
CA GLN A 19 63.73 -39.44 17.76
C GLN A 19 62.36 -39.99 17.43
N ARG A 20 61.99 -41.20 17.87
CA ARG A 20 60.68 -41.80 17.68
C ARG A 20 59.58 -41.00 18.44
N ILE A 21 59.88 -40.56 19.66
CA ILE A 21 58.97 -39.77 20.45
C ILE A 21 58.75 -38.40 19.80
N VAL A 22 59.79 -37.71 19.36
CA VAL A 22 59.70 -36.43 18.68
C VAL A 22 58.92 -36.57 17.38
N PHE A 23 59.16 -37.62 16.59
CA PHE A 23 58.38 -37.86 15.37
C PHE A 23 56.91 -38.15 15.66
N ALA A 24 56.59 -38.96 16.67
CA ALA A 24 55.22 -39.25 17.06
C ALA A 24 54.46 -37.99 17.54
N VAL A 25 55.11 -37.14 18.34
CA VAL A 25 54.56 -35.87 18.81
C VAL A 25 54.33 -34.90 17.64
N SER A 26 55.27 -34.81 16.69
CA SER A 26 55.10 -33.97 15.48
C SER A 26 53.93 -34.42 14.62
N VAL A 27 53.75 -35.75 14.43
CA VAL A 27 52.61 -36.30 13.68
C VAL A 27 51.27 -35.99 14.37
N ILE A 28 51.23 -36.08 15.70
CA ILE A 28 50.02 -35.74 16.47
C ILE A 28 49.71 -34.24 16.35
N ILE A 29 50.73 -33.36 16.44
CA ILE A 29 50.54 -31.91 16.26
C ILE A 29 50.05 -31.58 14.84
N PHE A 30 50.64 -32.21 13.81
CA PHE A 30 50.17 -32.02 12.43
C PHE A 30 48.77 -32.57 12.24
N ALA A 31 48.40 -33.69 12.84
CA ALA A 31 47.03 -34.23 12.78
C ALA A 31 46.02 -33.29 13.50
N CYS A 32 46.37 -32.75 14.67
CA CYS A 32 45.55 -31.79 15.40
C CYS A 32 45.39 -30.46 14.64
N LEU A 33 46.45 -29.95 14.01
CA LEU A 33 46.39 -28.74 13.21
C LEU A 33 45.60 -28.97 11.92
N GLY A 34 45.77 -30.12 11.26
CA GLY A 34 45.01 -30.48 10.06
C GLY A 34 43.54 -30.68 10.33
N THR A 35 43.16 -31.37 11.42
CA THR A 35 41.75 -31.53 11.82
C THR A 35 41.14 -30.21 12.32
N GLY A 36 41.92 -29.33 13.00
CA GLY A 36 41.49 -28.01 13.38
C GLY A 36 41.22 -27.10 12.16
N TYR A 37 42.06 -27.21 11.14
CA TYR A 37 41.84 -26.48 9.88
C TYR A 37 40.62 -26.97 9.13
N ILE A 38 40.42 -28.28 9.00
CA ILE A 38 39.26 -28.89 8.33
C ILE A 38 37.96 -28.59 9.10
N LEU A 39 37.97 -28.62 10.44
CA LEU A 39 36.84 -28.27 11.27
C LEU A 39 36.57 -26.75 11.26
N GLY A 40 37.59 -25.93 11.10
CA GLY A 40 37.47 -24.49 10.91
C GLY A 40 36.83 -24.15 9.56
N GLU A 41 37.25 -24.80 8.49
CA GLU A 41 36.64 -24.62 7.17
C GLU A 41 35.17 -25.13 7.09
N LEU A 42 34.87 -26.27 7.70
CA LEU A 42 33.52 -26.79 7.84
C LEU A 42 32.64 -25.92 8.75
N GLY A 43 33.21 -25.28 9.77
CA GLY A 43 32.53 -24.29 10.60
C GLY A 43 32.23 -23.00 9.85
N TRP A 44 33.09 -22.57 8.94
CA TRP A 44 32.89 -21.41 8.08
C TRP A 44 31.76 -21.64 7.02
N ILE A 45 31.65 -22.84 6.49
CA ILE A 45 30.56 -23.21 5.57
C ILE A 45 29.21 -23.25 6.31
N GLY A 46 29.19 -23.67 7.60
CA GLY A 46 27.99 -23.62 8.45
C GLY A 46 27.53 -22.19 8.80
N VAL A 47 28.50 -21.26 8.92
CA VAL A 47 28.19 -19.83 9.23
C VAL A 47 27.56 -19.10 8.04
N TYR A 48 27.88 -19.45 6.80
CA TYR A 48 27.26 -18.83 5.62
C TYR A 48 25.83 -19.32 5.31
N ALA A 49 25.42 -20.47 5.80
CA ALA A 49 24.05 -20.99 5.65
C ALA A 49 23.08 -20.52 6.77
N GLY A 50 23.63 -19.89 7.83
CA GLY A 50 22.88 -19.37 8.98
C GLY A 50 22.56 -17.88 8.92
N ASP A 51 23.04 -17.13 7.92
CA ASP A 51 23.20 -15.67 8.02
C ASP A 51 21.89 -14.87 7.93
N GLU A 52 20.85 -15.33 7.25
CA GLU A 52 19.57 -14.62 7.20
C GLU A 52 18.75 -14.77 8.49
N LYS A 53 18.71 -15.95 9.07
CA LYS A 53 18.04 -16.16 10.37
C LYS A 53 18.78 -15.48 11.51
N ASP A 54 20.12 -15.54 11.51
CA ASP A 54 20.97 -14.90 12.51
C ASP A 54 20.89 -13.35 12.42
N ALA A 55 20.68 -12.78 11.23
CA ALA A 55 20.49 -11.35 11.07
C ALA A 55 19.21 -10.86 11.75
N ALA A 56 18.09 -11.57 11.56
CA ALA A 56 16.81 -11.24 12.20
C ALA A 56 16.91 -11.37 13.73
N TYR A 57 17.50 -12.43 14.24
CA TYR A 57 17.69 -12.62 15.69
C TYR A 57 18.62 -11.58 16.31
N ARG A 58 19.65 -11.12 15.61
CA ARG A 58 20.48 -10.00 16.07
C ARG A 58 19.68 -8.71 16.25
N GLN A 59 18.74 -8.40 15.33
CA GLN A 59 17.87 -7.22 15.44
C GLN A 59 16.93 -7.32 16.66
N VAL A 60 16.38 -8.51 16.93
CA VAL A 60 15.59 -8.76 18.15
C VAL A 60 16.43 -8.51 19.41
N GLY A 61 17.72 -8.93 19.41
CA GLY A 61 18.64 -8.63 20.49
C GLY A 61 18.84 -7.12 20.73
N VAL A 62 19.04 -6.36 19.65
CA VAL A 62 19.16 -4.88 19.74
C VAL A 62 17.88 -4.26 20.31
N TYR A 63 16.71 -4.72 19.86
CA TYR A 63 15.42 -4.24 20.39
C TYR A 63 15.29 -4.50 21.90
N ALA A 64 15.63 -5.72 22.36
CA ALA A 64 15.59 -6.07 23.78
C ALA A 64 16.59 -5.23 24.62
N ASP A 65 17.77 -4.94 24.08
CA ASP A 65 18.77 -4.09 24.74
C ASP A 65 18.30 -2.64 24.85
N VAL A 66 17.66 -2.11 23.81
CA VAL A 66 17.05 -0.75 23.82
C VAL A 66 15.98 -0.67 24.88
N LEU A 67 15.04 -1.63 24.94
CA LEU A 67 14.01 -1.67 25.98
C LEU A 67 14.59 -1.71 27.38
N ARG A 68 15.61 -2.53 27.61
CA ARG A 68 16.31 -2.60 28.91
C ARG A 68 16.96 -1.27 29.26
N LYS A 69 17.56 -0.57 28.31
CA LYS A 69 18.15 0.76 28.53
C LYS A 69 17.08 1.81 28.85
N ILE A 70 15.95 1.79 28.13
CA ILE A 70 14.81 2.67 28.44
C ILE A 70 14.35 2.42 29.87
N GLN A 71 14.14 1.16 30.26
CA GLN A 71 13.69 0.80 31.60
C GLN A 71 14.65 1.27 32.70
N ASN A 72 15.97 1.21 32.45
CA ASN A 72 17.00 1.52 33.45
C ASN A 72 17.40 2.99 33.52
N TYR A 73 17.26 3.75 32.41
CA TYR A 73 17.86 5.08 32.29
C TYR A 73 16.86 6.20 31.94
N TYR A 74 15.59 5.86 31.63
CA TYR A 74 14.61 6.90 31.35
C TYR A 74 14.29 7.73 32.60
N VAL A 75 14.03 9.01 32.42
CA VAL A 75 13.87 10.02 33.49
C VAL A 75 12.77 9.68 34.51
N THR A 76 11.76 8.92 34.11
CA THR A 76 10.68 8.41 34.97
C THR A 76 10.46 6.93 34.65
N GLU A 77 9.73 6.20 35.50
CA GLU A 77 9.40 4.80 35.23
C GLU A 77 8.55 4.70 33.95
N PRO A 78 9.09 4.03 32.88
CA PRO A 78 8.38 3.97 31.59
C PRO A 78 7.27 2.93 31.61
N ASN A 79 6.17 3.23 30.92
CA ASN A 79 5.12 2.25 30.62
C ASN A 79 5.60 1.34 29.46
N ILE A 80 6.25 0.22 29.80
CA ILE A 80 6.84 -0.71 28.80
C ILE A 80 5.79 -1.24 27.80
N PRO A 81 4.57 -1.63 28.18
CA PRO A 81 3.51 -1.97 27.20
C PRO A 81 3.26 -0.88 26.18
N GLN A 82 3.14 0.38 26.59
CA GLN A 82 2.92 1.51 25.68
C GLN A 82 4.12 1.76 24.76
N VAL A 83 5.36 1.67 25.31
CA VAL A 83 6.58 1.79 24.50
C VAL A 83 6.65 0.69 23.44
N THR A 84 6.30 -0.55 23.82
CA THR A 84 6.27 -1.70 22.90
C THR A 84 5.20 -1.52 21.81
N GLN A 85 4.00 -1.06 22.18
CA GLN A 85 2.93 -0.75 21.22
C GLN A 85 3.41 0.29 20.19
N GLY A 86 4.00 1.41 20.65
CA GLY A 86 4.53 2.43 19.74
C GLY A 86 5.62 1.89 18.81
N ALA A 87 6.49 1.02 19.32
CA ALA A 87 7.53 0.37 18.50
C ALA A 87 6.93 -0.57 17.44
N LEU A 88 5.88 -1.33 17.77
CA LEU A 88 5.18 -2.20 16.82
C LEU A 88 4.41 -1.40 15.76
N HIS A 89 3.76 -0.28 16.15
CA HIS A 89 3.15 0.64 15.20
C HIS A 89 4.19 1.21 14.22
N GLY A 90 5.34 1.66 14.72
CA GLY A 90 6.45 2.15 13.89
C GLY A 90 7.03 1.08 12.97
N LEU A 91 7.14 -0.17 13.46
CA LEU A 91 7.62 -1.31 12.66
C LEU A 91 6.70 -1.56 11.46
N LEU A 92 5.39 -1.61 11.67
CA LEU A 92 4.42 -1.84 10.59
C LEU A 92 4.33 -0.63 9.66
N GLY A 93 4.28 0.58 10.21
CA GLY A 93 4.24 1.82 9.43
C GLY A 93 5.48 2.07 8.57
N SER A 94 6.62 1.39 8.87
CA SER A 94 7.82 1.44 8.02
C SER A 94 7.73 0.53 6.78
N LEU A 95 6.78 -0.39 6.72
CA LEU A 95 6.57 -1.27 5.56
C LEU A 95 5.72 -0.56 4.49
N ASP A 96 4.54 -0.12 4.88
CA ASP A 96 3.57 0.60 4.05
C ASP A 96 2.50 1.27 4.94
N PRO A 97 1.68 2.18 4.39
CA PRO A 97 0.63 2.87 5.15
C PRO A 97 -0.50 1.96 5.65
N ASP A 98 -0.79 0.87 4.96
CA ASP A 98 -1.94 -0.01 5.22
C ASP A 98 -1.62 -1.11 6.23
N SER A 99 -0.34 -1.50 6.36
CA SER A 99 0.10 -2.48 7.36
C SER A 99 -0.07 -1.90 8.77
N SER A 100 -0.76 -2.63 9.64
CA SER A 100 -1.15 -2.16 10.96
C SER A 100 -0.97 -3.25 12.02
N TYR A 101 -0.52 -2.86 13.21
CA TYR A 101 -0.60 -3.69 14.42
C TYR A 101 -1.79 -3.24 15.27
N LEU A 102 -2.58 -4.17 15.74
CA LEU A 102 -3.66 -3.94 16.69
C LEU A 102 -3.36 -4.71 17.98
N THR A 103 -3.39 -4.02 19.12
CA THR A 103 -3.32 -4.67 20.43
C THR A 103 -4.51 -5.61 20.65
N ALA A 104 -4.42 -6.52 21.60
CA ALA A 104 -5.53 -7.43 21.93
C ALA A 104 -6.84 -6.68 22.24
N ALA A 105 -6.75 -5.53 22.92
CA ALA A 105 -7.92 -4.70 23.25
C ALA A 105 -8.52 -4.05 22.00
N GLU A 106 -7.70 -3.46 21.14
CA GLU A 106 -8.11 -2.83 19.88
C GLU A 106 -8.69 -3.85 18.90
N TYR A 107 -8.01 -5.00 18.76
CA TYR A 107 -8.47 -6.06 17.87
C TYR A 107 -9.79 -6.68 18.31
N LYS A 108 -9.99 -6.85 19.63
CA LYS A 108 -11.27 -7.28 20.19
C LYS A 108 -12.40 -6.34 19.78
N VAL A 109 -12.23 -5.03 20.01
CA VAL A 109 -13.22 -4.01 19.64
C VAL A 109 -13.44 -3.97 18.12
N TYR A 110 -12.37 -4.06 17.37
CA TYR A 110 -12.42 -4.10 15.90
C TYR A 110 -13.25 -5.29 15.37
N ARG A 111 -12.99 -6.48 15.90
CA ARG A 111 -13.66 -7.73 15.48
C ARG A 111 -15.10 -7.85 15.98
N GLU A 112 -15.39 -7.36 17.19
CA GLU A 112 -16.70 -7.46 17.81
C GLU A 112 -17.66 -6.33 17.39
N ARG A 113 -17.24 -5.43 16.48
CA ARG A 113 -18.13 -4.39 15.96
C ARG A 113 -19.34 -5.01 15.28
N PRO A 114 -20.58 -4.62 15.68
CA PRO A 114 -21.78 -5.10 15.01
C PRO A 114 -21.80 -4.71 13.53
N ALA A 115 -22.29 -5.59 12.67
CA ALA A 115 -22.42 -5.31 11.23
C ALA A 115 -23.36 -4.09 10.95
N THR A 116 -24.22 -3.75 11.91
CA THR A 116 -25.09 -2.55 11.85
C THR A 116 -24.33 -1.23 12.06
N ASP A 117 -23.12 -1.30 12.64
CA ASP A 117 -22.28 -0.14 12.89
C ASP A 117 -21.37 0.18 11.70
N ASN A 118 -21.99 0.27 10.52
CA ASN A 118 -21.36 0.51 9.23
C ASN A 118 -21.55 1.92 8.68
N ALA A 119 -22.16 2.83 9.45
CA ALA A 119 -22.28 4.23 9.08
C ALA A 119 -20.92 4.91 9.03
N GLN A 120 -20.75 5.83 8.11
CA GLN A 120 -19.49 6.52 7.85
C GLN A 120 -19.69 8.03 7.78
N VAL A 121 -18.62 8.77 7.76
CA VAL A 121 -18.65 10.22 7.57
C VAL A 121 -18.46 10.63 6.11
N GLY A 122 -18.14 9.70 5.21
CA GLY A 122 -18.04 9.92 3.78
C GLY A 122 -16.68 10.44 3.33
N ILE A 123 -15.60 10.02 4.00
CA ILE A 123 -14.22 10.27 3.56
C ILE A 123 -13.45 8.97 3.38
N THR A 124 -12.61 8.94 2.37
CA THR A 124 -11.55 7.93 2.22
C THR A 124 -10.26 8.54 2.72
N VAL A 125 -9.53 7.81 3.58
CA VAL A 125 -8.28 8.30 4.17
C VAL A 125 -7.14 7.32 3.94
N SER A 126 -5.94 7.88 3.79
CA SER A 126 -4.67 7.15 3.84
C SER A 126 -3.66 7.92 4.67
N LYS A 127 -2.51 7.33 5.00
CA LYS A 127 -1.43 8.03 5.71
C LYS A 127 -0.43 8.62 4.73
N ARG A 128 -0.15 9.91 4.88
CA ARG A 128 0.96 10.59 4.19
C ARG A 128 1.76 11.40 5.21
N PHE A 129 3.08 11.27 5.14
CA PHE A 129 3.98 11.91 6.11
C PHE A 129 3.64 11.59 7.59
N GLY A 130 3.11 10.39 7.83
CA GLY A 130 2.73 9.93 9.16
C GLY A 130 1.31 10.29 9.61
N TYR A 131 0.64 11.26 9.00
CA TYR A 131 -0.72 11.71 9.36
C TYR A 131 -1.78 11.17 8.41
N ALA A 132 -3.01 11.05 8.91
CA ALA A 132 -4.15 10.73 8.07
C ALA A 132 -4.46 11.91 7.13
N THR A 133 -4.52 11.63 5.84
CA THR A 133 -4.86 12.61 4.80
C THR A 133 -6.11 12.15 4.08
N ILE A 134 -7.03 13.08 3.80
CA ILE A 134 -8.23 12.81 3.03
C ILE A 134 -7.83 12.61 1.56
N VAL A 135 -8.18 11.46 1.01
CA VAL A 135 -7.95 11.09 -0.39
C VAL A 135 -9.15 11.47 -1.24
N ASN A 136 -10.35 11.28 -0.68
CA ASN A 136 -11.61 11.55 -1.36
C ASN A 136 -12.71 11.89 -0.36
N VAL A 137 -13.60 12.79 -0.74
CA VAL A 137 -14.83 13.11 -0.03
C VAL A 137 -16.02 12.71 -0.89
N LEU A 138 -16.91 11.89 -0.34
CA LEU A 138 -18.10 11.43 -1.04
C LEU A 138 -19.13 12.56 -1.16
N PRO A 139 -19.57 12.94 -2.35
CA PRO A 139 -20.58 13.97 -2.54
C PRO A 139 -21.89 13.68 -1.79
N GLY A 140 -22.44 14.69 -1.12
CA GLY A 140 -23.65 14.57 -0.31
C GLY A 140 -23.44 13.91 1.06
N SER A 141 -22.22 13.59 1.43
CA SER A 141 -21.88 13.01 2.74
C SER A 141 -21.83 14.06 3.87
N PRO A 142 -21.82 13.63 5.14
CA PRO A 142 -21.59 14.54 6.27
C PRO A 142 -20.28 15.32 6.16
N ALA A 143 -19.22 14.74 5.59
CA ALA A 143 -17.95 15.40 5.36
C ALA A 143 -18.04 16.48 4.27
N ASP A 144 -18.75 16.20 3.17
CA ASP A 144 -19.01 17.15 2.09
C ASP A 144 -19.80 18.35 2.59
N ALA A 145 -20.81 18.13 3.44
CA ALA A 145 -21.60 19.20 4.07
C ALA A 145 -20.77 20.12 4.99
N GLN A 146 -19.62 19.66 5.48
CA GLN A 146 -18.66 20.42 6.27
C GLN A 146 -17.49 20.94 5.43
N HIS A 147 -17.59 20.86 4.12
CA HIS A 147 -16.59 21.34 3.16
C HIS A 147 -15.18 20.76 3.39
N LEU A 148 -15.11 19.48 3.80
CA LEU A 148 -13.86 18.74 3.77
C LEU A 148 -13.46 18.46 2.32
N ARG A 149 -12.14 18.40 2.07
CA ARG A 149 -11.58 18.25 0.71
C ARG A 149 -10.50 17.18 0.68
N ASP A 150 -10.22 16.69 -0.49
CA ASP A 150 -9.00 15.93 -0.76
C ASP A 150 -7.76 16.78 -0.45
N GLY A 151 -6.77 16.15 0.17
CA GLY A 151 -5.56 16.81 0.66
C GLY A 151 -5.66 17.40 2.07
N ASP A 152 -6.85 17.56 2.67
CA ASP A 152 -6.99 17.94 4.07
C ASP A 152 -6.29 16.90 4.98
N VAL A 153 -5.53 17.36 5.97
CA VAL A 153 -4.81 16.52 6.93
C VAL A 153 -5.60 16.44 8.23
N ILE A 154 -5.91 15.23 8.67
CA ILE A 154 -6.57 14.98 9.96
C ILE A 154 -5.49 14.77 11.01
N ASP A 155 -5.31 15.73 11.88
CA ASP A 155 -4.37 15.68 12.99
C ASP A 155 -4.89 14.79 14.13
N LEU A 156 -6.15 15.00 14.55
CA LEU A 156 -6.77 14.23 15.63
C LEU A 156 -8.12 13.64 15.18
N VAL A 157 -8.41 12.43 15.69
CA VAL A 157 -9.75 11.81 15.65
C VAL A 157 -10.16 11.53 17.09
N ASP A 158 -11.26 12.14 17.56
CA ASP A 158 -11.74 12.06 18.95
C ASP A 158 -10.64 12.33 19.99
N GLY A 159 -9.75 13.29 19.67
CA GLY A 159 -8.63 13.69 20.53
C GLY A 159 -7.39 12.80 20.47
N GLN A 160 -7.38 11.76 19.66
CA GLN A 160 -6.23 10.88 19.47
C GLN A 160 -5.46 11.28 18.19
N SER A 161 -4.14 11.40 18.29
CA SER A 161 -3.29 11.76 17.16
C SER A 161 -3.29 10.68 16.09
N THR A 162 -3.58 11.07 14.84
CA THR A 162 -3.53 10.14 13.70
C THR A 162 -2.11 9.74 13.35
N HIS A 163 -1.10 10.49 13.82
CA HIS A 163 0.30 10.11 13.69
C HIS A 163 0.58 8.81 14.45
N ASP A 164 0.03 8.67 15.66
CA ASP A 164 0.30 7.56 16.57
C ASP A 164 -0.61 6.34 16.31
N LEU A 165 -1.76 6.57 15.64
CA LEU A 165 -2.72 5.51 15.33
C LEU A 165 -2.38 4.80 14.02
N PRO A 166 -2.51 3.46 13.94
CA PRO A 166 -2.46 2.76 12.66
C PRO A 166 -3.68 3.10 11.80
N LEU A 167 -3.51 3.07 10.47
CA LEU A 167 -4.56 3.46 9.51
C LEU A 167 -5.85 2.65 9.68
N ALA A 168 -5.74 1.36 10.02
CA ALA A 168 -6.90 0.51 10.29
C ALA A 168 -7.77 1.04 11.44
N LEU A 169 -7.17 1.56 12.51
CA LEU A 169 -7.92 2.15 13.63
C LEU A 169 -8.51 3.50 13.25
N ILE A 170 -7.81 4.32 12.47
CA ILE A 170 -8.35 5.59 11.99
C ILE A 170 -9.60 5.34 11.15
N ARG A 171 -9.55 4.42 10.18
CA ARG A 171 -10.69 4.00 9.36
C ARG A 171 -11.83 3.43 10.25
N PHE A 172 -11.47 2.67 11.27
CA PHE A 172 -12.41 2.14 12.24
C PHE A 172 -13.11 3.26 13.04
N MET A 173 -12.39 4.29 13.51
CA MET A 173 -12.95 5.42 14.26
C MET A 173 -13.83 6.33 13.38
N LEU A 174 -13.54 6.44 12.09
CA LEU A 174 -14.37 7.22 11.15
C LEU A 174 -15.71 6.55 10.83
N SER A 175 -15.82 5.24 11.04
CA SER A 175 -17.06 4.48 10.91
C SER A 175 -17.65 4.12 12.27
N GLY A 176 -18.94 3.76 12.33
CA GLY A 176 -19.58 3.36 13.58
C GLY A 176 -21.09 3.34 13.51
N LYS A 177 -21.74 3.44 14.68
CA LYS A 177 -23.20 3.41 14.79
C LYS A 177 -23.84 4.60 14.05
N PRO A 178 -24.89 4.37 13.25
CA PRO A 178 -25.64 5.45 12.63
C PRO A 178 -26.13 6.49 13.66
N GLY A 179 -25.94 7.77 13.33
CA GLY A 179 -26.30 8.90 14.22
C GLY A 179 -25.28 9.21 15.30
N SER A 180 -24.24 8.40 15.51
CA SER A 180 -23.14 8.77 16.39
C SER A 180 -22.24 9.83 15.76
N THR A 181 -21.51 10.57 16.60
CA THR A 181 -20.60 11.63 16.14
C THR A 181 -19.13 11.21 16.24
N VAL A 182 -18.29 11.84 15.44
CA VAL A 182 -16.85 11.83 15.54
C VAL A 182 -16.33 13.26 15.42
N THR A 183 -15.34 13.62 16.23
CA THR A 183 -14.71 14.93 16.19
C THR A 183 -13.35 14.83 15.51
N LEU A 184 -13.15 15.64 14.49
CA LEU A 184 -11.89 15.75 13.77
C LEU A 184 -11.20 17.07 14.08
N SER A 185 -9.88 17.05 14.20
CA SER A 185 -9.02 18.22 14.12
C SER A 185 -8.36 18.20 12.74
N VAL A 186 -8.67 19.17 11.90
CA VAL A 186 -8.27 19.18 10.49
C VAL A 186 -7.34 20.35 10.21
N VAL A 187 -6.17 20.05 9.70
CA VAL A 187 -5.19 21.04 9.24
C VAL A 187 -5.37 21.22 7.73
N ARG A 188 -5.59 22.45 7.33
CA ARG A 188 -5.74 22.84 5.91
C ARG A 188 -4.52 23.58 5.40
N PRO A 189 -4.17 23.47 4.11
CA PRO A 189 -3.17 24.32 3.52
C PRO A 189 -3.43 25.80 3.83
N PHE A 190 -2.38 26.57 4.12
CA PHE A 190 -2.41 28.02 4.38
C PHE A 190 -3.21 28.48 5.62
N LYS A 191 -3.65 27.55 6.50
CA LYS A 191 -4.28 27.88 7.78
C LYS A 191 -3.40 27.45 8.94
N SER A 192 -3.12 28.39 9.88
CA SER A 192 -2.22 28.12 11.00
C SER A 192 -2.85 27.24 12.07
N ASP A 193 -4.15 27.42 12.29
CA ASP A 193 -4.87 26.72 13.37
C ASP A 193 -5.74 25.60 12.81
N PRO A 194 -5.71 24.40 13.44
CA PRO A 194 -6.58 23.31 13.05
C PRO A 194 -8.07 23.64 13.23
N ASP A 195 -8.89 23.22 12.30
CA ASP A 195 -10.34 23.32 12.39
C ASP A 195 -10.90 22.13 13.19
N LYS A 196 -11.69 22.42 14.24
CA LYS A 196 -12.44 21.39 14.95
C LYS A 196 -13.79 21.16 14.25
N ILE A 197 -13.96 19.97 13.66
CA ILE A 197 -15.14 19.61 12.88
C ILE A 197 -15.81 18.40 13.55
N VAL A 198 -17.12 18.51 13.81
CA VAL A 198 -17.92 17.41 14.34
C VAL A 198 -18.77 16.84 13.20
N LEU A 199 -18.59 15.57 12.90
CA LEU A 199 -19.33 14.85 11.87
C LEU A 199 -20.26 13.82 12.49
N THR A 200 -21.47 13.72 11.96
CA THR A 200 -22.43 12.67 12.34
C THR A 200 -22.30 11.52 11.35
N ARG A 201 -22.05 10.31 11.84
CA ARG A 201 -21.97 9.12 10.99
C ARG A 201 -23.35 8.81 10.41
N ALA A 202 -23.42 8.67 9.11
CA ALA A 202 -24.64 8.38 8.36
C ALA A 202 -24.48 7.12 7.51
N ALA A 203 -25.59 6.45 7.22
CA ALA A 203 -25.59 5.43 6.19
C ALA A 203 -25.16 6.08 4.87
N GLN A 204 -24.16 5.52 4.21
CA GLN A 204 -23.68 6.05 2.93
C GLN A 204 -24.71 5.73 1.85
N ALA A 205 -25.32 6.76 1.31
CA ALA A 205 -26.06 6.61 0.06
C ALA A 205 -25.04 6.44 -1.08
N THR A 206 -25.16 5.38 -1.86
CA THR A 206 -24.38 5.28 -3.10
C THR A 206 -24.82 6.43 -4.03
N PRO A 207 -23.93 7.33 -4.43
CA PRO A 207 -24.30 8.42 -5.34
C PRO A 207 -24.96 7.87 -6.60
N ALA A 208 -25.89 8.60 -7.19
CA ALA A 208 -26.48 8.20 -8.46
C ALA A 208 -25.39 8.07 -9.54
N LEU A 209 -25.57 7.16 -10.49
CA LEU A 209 -24.70 7.10 -11.66
C LEU A 209 -24.80 8.41 -12.43
N GLY A 210 -23.70 9.13 -12.55
CA GLY A 210 -23.63 10.30 -13.42
C GLY A 210 -23.72 9.86 -14.88
N GLU A 211 -24.72 10.33 -15.60
CA GLU A 211 -24.91 10.02 -17.01
C GLU A 211 -25.21 11.31 -17.77
N GLN A 212 -24.50 11.53 -18.86
CA GLN A 212 -24.72 12.67 -19.75
C GLN A 212 -24.33 12.32 -21.19
N PHE A 213 -24.93 12.98 -22.15
CA PHE A 213 -24.53 12.89 -23.55
C PHE A 213 -23.86 14.18 -24.00
N TYR A 214 -22.75 14.05 -24.71
CA TYR A 214 -22.04 15.14 -25.34
C TYR A 214 -22.06 15.01 -26.87
N GLU A 215 -21.71 16.10 -27.57
CA GLU A 215 -21.51 16.14 -29.01
C GLU A 215 -22.70 15.60 -29.82
N ASN A 216 -23.87 16.24 -29.65
CA ASN A 216 -25.12 15.81 -30.28
C ASN A 216 -25.43 14.32 -29.99
N ALA A 217 -25.25 13.90 -28.77
CA ALA A 217 -25.49 12.55 -28.28
C ALA A 217 -24.59 11.44 -28.90
N THR A 218 -23.44 11.80 -29.46
CA THR A 218 -22.50 10.79 -29.99
C THR A 218 -21.54 10.23 -28.96
N ILE A 219 -21.40 10.92 -27.80
CA ILE A 219 -20.51 10.50 -26.70
C ILE A 219 -21.38 10.29 -25.47
N LEU A 220 -21.36 9.06 -24.94
CA LEU A 220 -21.93 8.71 -23.64
C LEU A 220 -20.91 8.97 -22.54
N TYR A 221 -21.20 9.89 -21.63
CA TYR A 221 -20.43 10.12 -20.41
C TYR A 221 -21.03 9.33 -19.24
N LEU A 222 -20.18 8.64 -18.50
CA LEU A 222 -20.54 7.84 -17.33
C LEU A 222 -19.58 8.14 -16.17
N LYS A 223 -20.15 8.50 -14.99
CA LYS A 223 -19.40 8.74 -13.75
C LYS A 223 -19.91 7.84 -12.62
N PRO A 224 -19.16 6.81 -12.21
CA PRO A 224 -19.60 5.86 -11.17
C PRO A 224 -19.72 6.47 -9.76
N GLY A 225 -18.79 7.34 -9.38
CA GLY A 225 -18.64 7.88 -8.01
C GLY A 225 -18.09 6.86 -7.02
N VAL A 226 -18.75 5.72 -6.86
CA VAL A 226 -18.26 4.57 -6.08
C VAL A 226 -18.37 3.32 -6.93
N LEU A 227 -17.34 2.48 -6.95
CA LEU A 227 -17.30 1.28 -7.76
C LEU A 227 -17.64 0.03 -6.93
N THR A 228 -18.91 -0.31 -6.91
CA THR A 228 -19.46 -1.55 -6.32
C THR A 228 -19.84 -2.54 -7.41
N ALA A 229 -20.17 -3.79 -7.02
CA ALA A 229 -20.68 -4.79 -7.97
C ALA A 229 -21.98 -4.34 -8.65
N GLU A 230 -22.89 -3.69 -7.93
CA GLU A 230 -24.12 -3.13 -8.47
C GLU A 230 -23.82 -2.02 -9.48
N ARG A 231 -22.87 -1.14 -9.15
CA ARG A 231 -22.46 -0.05 -10.05
C ARG A 231 -21.84 -0.56 -11.35
N VAL A 232 -21.03 -1.63 -11.30
CA VAL A 232 -20.49 -2.28 -12.51
C VAL A 232 -21.62 -2.84 -13.38
N ASN A 233 -22.66 -3.44 -12.76
CA ASN A 233 -23.84 -3.91 -13.49
C ASN A 233 -24.68 -2.78 -14.10
N ASP A 234 -24.83 -1.64 -13.38
CA ASP A 234 -25.48 -0.45 -13.91
C ASP A 234 -24.75 0.08 -15.15
N LEU A 235 -23.43 0.22 -15.05
CA LEU A 235 -22.57 0.64 -16.18
C LEU A 235 -22.71 -0.32 -17.37
N ALA A 236 -22.66 -1.64 -17.12
CA ALA A 236 -22.83 -2.64 -18.17
C ALA A 236 -24.20 -2.53 -18.87
N THR A 237 -25.26 -2.28 -18.08
CA THR A 237 -26.61 -2.10 -18.60
C THR A 237 -26.71 -0.85 -19.49
N ARG A 238 -26.10 0.26 -19.05
CA ARG A 238 -26.10 1.52 -19.84
C ARG A 238 -25.28 1.40 -21.12
N ILE A 239 -24.10 0.78 -21.06
CA ILE A 239 -23.25 0.53 -22.23
C ILE A 239 -23.99 -0.33 -23.27
N LYS A 240 -24.71 -1.38 -22.82
CA LYS A 240 -25.51 -2.22 -23.72
C LYS A 240 -26.68 -1.45 -24.36
N ALA A 241 -27.34 -0.59 -23.59
CA ALA A 241 -28.54 0.14 -24.04
C ALA A 241 -28.22 1.13 -25.18
N VAL A 242 -27.07 1.77 -25.18
CA VAL A 242 -26.68 2.73 -26.23
C VAL A 242 -26.14 2.07 -27.51
N GLY A 243 -25.74 0.79 -27.43
CA GLY A 243 -25.18 0.05 -28.56
C GLY A 243 -23.79 0.53 -29.01
N GLY A 244 -23.30 -0.06 -30.10
CA GLY A 244 -21.92 0.15 -30.56
C GLY A 244 -21.61 1.49 -31.25
N ASN A 245 -22.64 2.35 -31.48
CA ASN A 245 -22.46 3.59 -32.24
C ASN A 245 -22.08 4.81 -31.42
N HIS A 246 -22.02 4.67 -30.07
CA HIS A 246 -21.65 5.75 -29.17
C HIS A 246 -20.22 5.56 -28.67
N LYS A 247 -19.44 6.65 -28.73
CA LYS A 247 -18.16 6.74 -28.06
C LYS A 247 -18.39 6.81 -26.54
N ILE A 248 -17.47 6.33 -25.74
CA ILE A 248 -17.64 6.27 -24.27
C ILE A 248 -16.58 7.13 -23.60
N LEU A 249 -17.02 7.99 -22.70
CA LEU A 249 -16.20 8.73 -21.76
C LEU A 249 -16.52 8.25 -20.35
N LEU A 250 -15.57 7.50 -19.75
CA LEU A 250 -15.69 6.97 -18.40
C LEU A 250 -14.94 7.88 -17.43
N ASP A 251 -15.65 8.62 -16.58
CA ASP A 251 -15.04 9.51 -15.59
C ASP A 251 -14.85 8.80 -14.25
N LEU A 252 -13.62 8.39 -13.99
CA LEU A 252 -13.20 7.75 -12.75
C LEU A 252 -12.57 8.73 -11.73
N ARG A 253 -12.61 10.02 -12.00
CA ARG A 253 -12.14 11.05 -11.07
C ARG A 253 -12.99 11.05 -9.80
N ASN A 254 -12.34 11.11 -8.65
CA ASN A 254 -12.96 11.03 -7.34
C ASN A 254 -13.88 9.81 -7.19
N THR A 255 -13.52 8.72 -7.85
CA THR A 255 -14.21 7.42 -7.75
C THR A 255 -13.38 6.50 -6.88
N THR A 256 -14.02 5.87 -5.90
CA THR A 256 -13.41 4.91 -4.96
C THR A 256 -14.02 3.52 -5.12
N GLY A 257 -13.27 2.50 -4.72
CA GLY A 257 -13.77 1.12 -4.68
C GLY A 257 -12.82 0.21 -3.93
N ASP A 258 -13.28 -0.36 -2.84
CA ASP A 258 -12.46 -1.22 -1.96
C ASP A 258 -12.31 -2.65 -2.53
N ASP A 259 -13.33 -3.13 -3.28
CA ASP A 259 -13.24 -4.44 -3.94
C ASP A 259 -12.53 -4.31 -5.30
N LEU A 260 -11.23 -4.54 -5.29
CA LEU A 260 -10.35 -4.44 -6.47
C LEU A 260 -10.81 -5.32 -7.64
N GLN A 261 -11.53 -6.43 -7.39
CA GLN A 261 -12.10 -7.28 -8.43
C GLN A 261 -13.15 -6.54 -9.29
N GLN A 262 -13.86 -5.56 -8.74
CA GLN A 262 -14.84 -4.78 -9.50
C GLN A 262 -14.16 -3.91 -10.56
N GLY A 263 -12.93 -3.44 -10.28
CA GLY A 263 -12.12 -2.72 -11.27
C GLY A 263 -11.77 -3.59 -12.48
N LEU A 264 -11.37 -4.83 -12.25
CA LEU A 264 -11.08 -5.80 -13.32
C LEU A 264 -12.34 -6.14 -14.12
N LYS A 265 -13.49 -6.33 -13.44
CA LYS A 265 -14.77 -6.58 -14.11
C LYS A 265 -15.17 -5.39 -14.98
N LEU A 266 -15.04 -4.15 -14.50
CA LEU A 266 -15.31 -2.95 -15.28
C LEU A 266 -14.39 -2.84 -16.49
N ALA A 267 -13.08 -3.07 -16.31
CA ALA A 267 -12.12 -3.08 -17.43
C ALA A 267 -12.52 -4.11 -18.50
N ASN A 268 -12.95 -5.29 -18.07
CA ASN A 268 -13.32 -6.38 -18.98
C ASN A 268 -14.54 -6.10 -19.84
N LEU A 269 -15.40 -5.13 -19.46
CA LEU A 269 -16.49 -4.66 -20.34
C LEU A 269 -15.98 -4.04 -21.66
N PHE A 270 -14.72 -3.63 -21.70
CA PHE A 270 -14.08 -2.95 -22.81
C PHE A 270 -12.95 -3.75 -23.47
N LEU A 271 -12.47 -4.83 -22.82
CA LEU A 271 -11.29 -5.58 -23.23
C LEU A 271 -11.66 -6.98 -23.69
N LYS A 272 -11.15 -7.40 -24.87
CA LYS A 272 -11.38 -8.73 -25.42
C LYS A 272 -10.26 -9.71 -25.09
N GLN A 273 -9.04 -9.22 -24.88
CA GLN A 273 -7.85 -10.03 -24.69
C GLN A 273 -6.76 -9.25 -23.98
N GLY A 274 -5.78 -9.96 -23.49
CA GLY A 274 -4.60 -9.41 -22.82
C GLY A 274 -4.68 -9.54 -21.30
N THR A 275 -3.53 -9.44 -20.66
CA THR A 275 -3.42 -9.46 -19.19
C THR A 275 -3.79 -8.08 -18.66
N MET A 276 -4.88 -8.02 -17.91
CA MET A 276 -5.40 -6.76 -17.33
C MET A 276 -4.58 -6.33 -16.11
N ALA A 277 -4.18 -7.29 -15.29
CA ALA A 277 -3.37 -7.08 -14.10
C ALA A 277 -2.71 -8.40 -13.67
N THR A 278 -1.69 -8.28 -12.83
CA THR A 278 -1.17 -9.40 -12.04
C THR A 278 -1.22 -9.06 -10.55
N LEU A 279 -1.29 -10.08 -9.71
CA LEU A 279 -1.25 -9.96 -8.26
C LEU A 279 -0.18 -10.91 -7.74
N GLU A 280 0.79 -10.40 -6.99
CA GLU A 280 1.87 -11.20 -6.43
C GLU A 280 2.36 -10.66 -5.09
N GLY A 281 2.96 -11.54 -4.29
CA GLY A 281 3.63 -11.22 -3.05
C GLY A 281 4.68 -12.26 -2.70
N GLN A 282 5.50 -12.00 -1.68
CA GLN A 282 6.63 -12.88 -1.32
C GLN A 282 6.21 -14.36 -1.12
N LYS A 283 5.07 -14.60 -0.46
CA LYS A 283 4.50 -15.94 -0.22
C LYS A 283 3.10 -16.07 -0.82
N PHE A 284 2.70 -15.11 -1.63
CA PHE A 284 1.43 -15.10 -2.34
C PHE A 284 1.71 -15.52 -3.79
N PRO A 285 1.07 -16.62 -4.28
CA PRO A 285 1.33 -17.10 -5.62
C PRO A 285 0.91 -16.06 -6.66
N LEU A 286 1.71 -15.93 -7.72
CA LEU A 286 1.37 -15.06 -8.84
C LEU A 286 0.00 -15.45 -9.41
N GLN A 287 -0.91 -14.49 -9.42
CA GLN A 287 -2.21 -14.59 -10.09
C GLN A 287 -2.21 -13.66 -11.31
N THR A 288 -2.72 -14.14 -12.42
CA THR A 288 -2.82 -13.37 -13.66
C THR A 288 -4.29 -13.22 -14.03
N PHE A 289 -4.72 -11.99 -14.24
CA PHE A 289 -6.09 -11.66 -14.60
C PHE A 289 -6.13 -11.28 -16.08
N ASN A 290 -6.66 -12.19 -16.88
CA ASN A 290 -6.79 -11.99 -18.33
C ASN A 290 -8.20 -11.51 -18.69
N ALA A 291 -8.28 -10.70 -19.73
CA ALA A 291 -9.58 -10.29 -20.28
C ALA A 291 -10.27 -11.50 -20.94
N ASP A 292 -11.59 -11.58 -20.71
CA ASP A 292 -12.48 -12.56 -21.33
C ASP A 292 -13.32 -11.88 -22.41
N ALA A 293 -13.14 -12.28 -23.66
CA ALA A 293 -13.86 -11.73 -24.81
C ALA A 293 -15.40 -11.82 -24.66
N ALA A 294 -15.90 -12.84 -23.92
CA ALA A 294 -17.33 -13.02 -23.69
C ALA A 294 -17.94 -11.91 -22.80
N GLN A 295 -17.13 -11.26 -21.98
CA GLN A 295 -17.55 -10.15 -21.11
C GLN A 295 -17.44 -8.78 -21.80
N CYS A 296 -16.72 -8.68 -22.91
CA CYS A 296 -16.55 -7.42 -23.62
C CYS A 296 -17.85 -6.98 -24.29
N LEU A 297 -18.35 -5.81 -23.91
CA LEU A 297 -19.61 -5.30 -24.41
C LEU A 297 -19.47 -4.40 -25.65
N THR A 298 -18.33 -3.71 -25.80
CA THR A 298 -18.15 -2.72 -26.86
C THR A 298 -16.70 -2.54 -27.26
N ASN A 299 -16.49 -2.25 -28.55
CA ASN A 299 -15.24 -1.78 -29.12
C ASN A 299 -15.26 -0.28 -29.49
N ALA A 300 -16.33 0.43 -29.13
CA ALA A 300 -16.45 1.86 -29.41
C ALA A 300 -15.24 2.64 -28.89
N PRO A 301 -14.89 3.78 -29.49
CA PRO A 301 -13.85 4.65 -28.97
C PRO A 301 -14.07 4.98 -27.50
N LEU A 302 -13.02 4.88 -26.68
CA LEU A 302 -13.06 5.02 -25.23
C LEU A 302 -12.00 6.03 -24.79
N ALA A 303 -12.39 6.89 -23.85
CA ALA A 303 -11.48 7.66 -23.00
C ALA A 303 -11.87 7.48 -21.54
N VAL A 304 -10.89 7.55 -20.66
CA VAL A 304 -11.05 7.40 -19.19
C VAL A 304 -10.42 8.62 -18.53
N LEU A 305 -11.17 9.27 -17.64
CA LEU A 305 -10.66 10.36 -16.81
C LEU A 305 -10.21 9.81 -15.45
N ILE A 306 -9.04 10.22 -14.98
CA ILE A 306 -8.51 9.91 -13.65
C ILE A 306 -7.91 11.15 -12.99
N ASN A 307 -7.87 11.14 -11.67
CA ASN A 307 -7.18 12.16 -10.85
C ASN A 307 -6.67 11.54 -9.54
N ARG A 308 -6.11 12.36 -8.65
CA ARG A 308 -5.57 11.94 -7.35
C ARG A 308 -6.60 11.30 -6.42
N GLY A 309 -7.90 11.56 -6.63
CA GLY A 309 -9.01 10.94 -5.90
C GLY A 309 -9.53 9.64 -6.55
N THR A 310 -8.93 9.16 -7.64
CA THR A 310 -9.17 7.83 -8.19
C THR A 310 -8.47 6.82 -7.30
N TYR A 311 -9.23 5.95 -6.59
CA TYR A 311 -8.72 5.13 -5.50
C TYR A 311 -9.20 3.68 -5.59
N GLY A 312 -8.27 2.73 -5.56
CA GLY A 312 -8.53 1.28 -5.48
C GLY A 312 -9.05 0.68 -6.79
N ALA A 313 -10.23 0.08 -6.79
CA ALA A 313 -10.79 -0.63 -7.96
C ALA A 313 -10.78 0.18 -9.27
N PRO A 314 -11.15 1.49 -9.31
CA PRO A 314 -11.05 2.30 -10.51
C PRO A 314 -9.64 2.41 -11.10
N GLU A 315 -8.60 2.33 -10.25
CA GLU A 315 -7.20 2.36 -10.69
C GLU A 315 -6.86 1.13 -11.54
N LEU A 316 -7.33 -0.07 -11.14
CA LEU A 316 -7.17 -1.28 -11.96
C LEU A 316 -7.87 -1.16 -13.32
N THR A 317 -9.04 -0.51 -13.37
CA THR A 317 -9.74 -0.24 -14.61
C THR A 317 -8.91 0.64 -15.53
N ALA A 318 -8.44 1.77 -15.02
CA ALA A 318 -7.64 2.72 -15.79
C ALA A 318 -6.30 2.11 -16.24
N ALA A 319 -5.63 1.36 -15.36
CA ALA A 319 -4.39 0.67 -15.65
C ALA A 319 -4.54 -0.35 -16.78
N ALA A 320 -5.59 -1.17 -16.75
CA ALA A 320 -5.86 -2.17 -17.76
C ALA A 320 -6.18 -1.52 -19.13
N ILE A 321 -7.04 -0.49 -19.14
CA ILE A 321 -7.43 0.21 -20.38
C ILE A 321 -6.22 0.92 -20.99
N GLY A 322 -5.45 1.67 -20.21
CA GLY A 322 -4.26 2.39 -20.69
C GLY A 322 -3.13 1.45 -21.08
N GLY A 323 -2.81 0.47 -20.24
CA GLY A 323 -1.71 -0.48 -20.46
C GLY A 323 -1.95 -1.37 -21.69
N LEU A 324 -3.17 -1.78 -21.96
CA LEU A 324 -3.55 -2.54 -23.17
C LEU A 324 -3.90 -1.64 -24.36
N LYS A 325 -3.70 -0.32 -24.24
CA LYS A 325 -3.94 0.67 -25.30
C LYS A 325 -5.37 0.62 -25.87
N ARG A 326 -6.34 0.27 -25.03
CA ARG A 326 -7.75 0.19 -25.43
C ARG A 326 -8.40 1.56 -25.56
N GLY A 327 -7.96 2.52 -24.79
CA GLY A 327 -8.46 3.88 -24.77
C GLY A 327 -7.44 4.85 -24.19
N ASP A 328 -7.67 6.14 -24.35
CA ASP A 328 -6.84 7.16 -23.73
C ASP A 328 -7.22 7.30 -22.26
N VAL A 329 -6.22 7.33 -21.38
CA VAL A 329 -6.39 7.68 -19.97
C VAL A 329 -5.91 9.12 -19.80
N VAL A 330 -6.82 10.02 -19.43
CA VAL A 330 -6.60 11.47 -19.43
C VAL A 330 -6.71 12.01 -18.01
N GLY A 331 -5.88 12.95 -17.64
CA GLY A 331 -5.96 13.65 -16.36
C GLY A 331 -4.66 13.60 -15.56
N GLU A 332 -4.78 13.38 -14.27
CA GLU A 332 -3.65 13.32 -13.34
C GLU A 332 -3.38 11.87 -12.89
N ARG A 333 -2.20 11.67 -12.31
CA ARG A 333 -1.85 10.42 -11.64
C ARG A 333 -2.89 10.07 -10.57
N SER A 334 -3.28 8.79 -10.50
CA SER A 334 -4.21 8.27 -9.51
C SER A 334 -3.60 8.24 -8.09
N PHE A 335 -4.33 7.74 -7.12
CA PHE A 335 -3.85 7.67 -5.73
C PHE A 335 -2.72 6.65 -5.55
N GLY A 336 -2.91 5.42 -5.98
CA GLY A 336 -1.98 4.31 -5.80
C GLY A 336 -2.43 3.32 -4.72
N GLU A 337 -3.67 2.85 -4.75
CA GLU A 337 -4.18 1.81 -3.86
C GLU A 337 -4.27 0.48 -4.61
N GLY A 338 -3.36 -0.43 -4.32
CA GLY A 338 -3.30 -1.72 -4.98
C GLY A 338 -2.88 -2.86 -4.07
N ALA A 339 -2.96 -2.67 -2.75
CA ALA A 339 -2.55 -3.64 -1.75
C ALA A 339 -3.66 -4.64 -1.42
N VAL A 340 -3.27 -5.88 -1.14
CA VAL A 340 -4.13 -6.91 -0.55
C VAL A 340 -3.69 -7.18 0.87
N LEU A 341 -4.58 -6.86 1.82
CA LEU A 341 -4.35 -7.05 3.24
C LEU A 341 -4.77 -8.44 3.70
N LYS A 342 -4.02 -8.98 4.66
CA LYS A 342 -4.36 -10.19 5.39
C LYS A 342 -4.29 -9.92 6.89
N THR A 343 -5.33 -10.29 7.61
CA THR A 343 -5.31 -10.29 9.07
C THR A 343 -4.66 -11.57 9.58
N ILE A 344 -3.72 -11.44 10.50
CA ILE A 344 -2.95 -12.52 11.12
C ILE A 344 -3.09 -12.37 12.62
N ASP A 345 -3.73 -13.34 13.27
CA ASP A 345 -3.89 -13.37 14.73
C ASP A 345 -2.55 -13.62 15.42
N LEU A 346 -2.31 -12.93 16.53
CA LEU A 346 -1.11 -13.08 17.34
C LEU A 346 -1.40 -13.86 18.64
N PRO A 347 -0.39 -14.55 19.21
CA PRO A 347 -0.57 -15.35 20.43
C PRO A 347 -1.01 -14.55 21.66
N ASP A 348 -0.72 -13.24 21.71
CA ASP A 348 -1.11 -12.31 22.77
C ASP A 348 -2.56 -11.80 22.66
N GLY A 349 -3.29 -12.26 21.64
CA GLY A 349 -4.64 -11.84 21.30
C GLY A 349 -4.74 -10.61 20.43
N GLY A 350 -3.62 -10.00 20.08
CA GLY A 350 -3.53 -8.93 19.08
C GLY A 350 -3.59 -9.44 17.64
N ALA A 351 -3.46 -8.55 16.67
CA ALA A 351 -3.43 -8.91 15.26
C ALA A 351 -2.50 -8.03 14.44
N LEU A 352 -1.98 -8.61 13.35
CA LEU A 352 -1.37 -7.87 12.26
C LEU A 352 -2.36 -7.79 11.11
N MET A 353 -2.58 -6.61 10.58
CA MET A 353 -3.14 -6.40 9.26
C MET A 353 -1.95 -6.10 8.34
N LEU A 354 -1.60 -7.03 7.46
CA LEU A 354 -0.36 -6.99 6.71
C LEU A 354 -0.64 -7.03 5.22
N THR A 355 0.00 -6.16 4.45
CA THR A 355 0.03 -6.23 2.99
C THR A 355 0.78 -7.50 2.58
N VAL A 356 0.07 -8.44 1.97
CA VAL A 356 0.62 -9.74 1.58
C VAL A 356 0.82 -9.89 0.07
N ALA A 357 0.17 -9.05 -0.72
CA ALA A 357 0.32 -9.01 -2.17
C ALA A 357 -0.04 -7.62 -2.72
N LYS A 358 0.51 -7.28 -3.89
CA LYS A 358 0.23 -6.04 -4.60
C LYS A 358 -0.18 -6.30 -6.04
N TYR A 359 -1.17 -5.54 -6.52
CA TYR A 359 -1.54 -5.55 -7.92
C TYR A 359 -0.53 -4.79 -8.77
N SER A 360 -0.25 -5.33 -9.95
CA SER A 360 0.56 -4.68 -10.97
C SER A 360 -0.25 -4.44 -12.24
N THR A 361 0.06 -3.34 -12.89
CA THR A 361 -0.45 -2.95 -14.21
C THR A 361 -0.01 -3.95 -15.29
N PRO A 362 -0.58 -3.91 -16.50
CA PRO A 362 -0.16 -4.78 -17.61
C PRO A 362 1.33 -4.69 -17.98
N ASP A 363 1.98 -3.57 -17.70
CA ASP A 363 3.42 -3.36 -17.91
C ASP A 363 4.28 -3.71 -16.68
N GLY A 364 3.68 -4.31 -15.66
CA GLY A 364 4.38 -4.86 -14.48
C GLY A 364 4.70 -3.87 -13.37
N LYS A 365 4.22 -2.62 -13.44
CA LYS A 365 4.40 -1.64 -12.36
C LYS A 365 3.43 -1.90 -11.23
N LYS A 366 3.89 -1.82 -10.00
CA LYS A 366 3.02 -1.94 -8.82
C LYS A 366 2.16 -0.69 -8.68
N ILE A 367 0.84 -0.86 -8.58
CA ILE A 367 -0.09 0.27 -8.43
C ILE A 367 0.17 0.98 -7.09
N GLU A 368 0.41 0.24 -6.02
CA GLU A 368 0.72 0.76 -4.69
C GLU A 368 1.93 1.69 -4.67
N ASP A 369 2.97 1.37 -5.44
CA ASP A 369 4.24 2.09 -5.41
C ASP A 369 4.27 3.22 -6.45
N ASP A 370 3.68 2.98 -7.63
CA ASP A 370 3.80 3.84 -8.83
C ASP A 370 2.53 4.62 -9.16
N ALA A 371 1.37 4.26 -8.61
CA ALA A 371 0.04 4.70 -9.02
C ALA A 371 -0.19 4.55 -10.55
N VAL A 372 -1.36 4.86 -11.04
CA VAL A 372 -1.66 4.82 -12.46
C VAL A 372 -1.38 6.18 -13.09
N LYS A 373 -0.47 6.21 -14.06
CA LYS A 373 -0.17 7.42 -14.82
C LYS A 373 -1.12 7.53 -16.01
N PRO A 374 -1.69 8.70 -16.27
CA PRO A 374 -2.49 8.91 -17.47
C PRO A 374 -1.62 8.78 -18.73
N THR A 375 -2.23 8.37 -19.84
CA THR A 375 -1.56 8.37 -21.17
C THR A 375 -1.51 9.78 -21.77
N VAL A 376 -2.41 10.66 -21.33
CA VAL A 376 -2.44 12.09 -21.67
C VAL A 376 -2.56 12.87 -20.38
N GLU A 377 -1.45 13.47 -19.93
CA GLU A 377 -1.41 14.23 -18.70
C GLU A 377 -2.05 15.61 -18.89
N VAL A 378 -3.02 15.92 -18.04
CA VAL A 378 -3.69 17.21 -17.95
C VAL A 378 -3.87 17.53 -16.47
N ASN A 379 -3.08 18.46 -15.96
CA ASN A 379 -3.16 18.88 -14.57
C ASN A 379 -4.33 19.84 -14.38
N SER A 380 -5.12 19.63 -13.32
CA SER A 380 -6.09 20.63 -12.91
C SER A 380 -5.33 21.84 -12.38
N PRO A 381 -5.74 23.08 -12.72
CA PRO A 381 -5.17 24.23 -12.06
C PRO A 381 -5.46 24.11 -10.56
N VAL A 382 -4.39 24.05 -9.78
CA VAL A 382 -4.47 24.09 -8.31
C VAL A 382 -4.73 25.55 -7.95
N ASP A 383 -5.99 25.94 -7.79
CA ASP A 383 -6.34 27.17 -7.11
C ASP A 383 -6.63 26.85 -5.64
N ASP A 384 -5.60 26.98 -4.81
CA ASP A 384 -5.67 26.70 -3.37
C ASP A 384 -6.64 27.68 -2.65
N ASN A 385 -7.14 28.70 -3.33
CA ASN A 385 -7.97 29.79 -2.78
C ASN A 385 -9.41 29.79 -3.27
N GLU A 386 -9.79 29.03 -4.31
CA GLU A 386 -11.17 29.03 -4.79
C GLU A 386 -11.92 27.74 -4.39
N PRO A 387 -13.19 27.90 -3.93
CA PRO A 387 -14.07 26.77 -3.75
C PRO A 387 -14.44 26.21 -5.12
N ILE A 388 -13.96 25.00 -5.42
CA ILE A 388 -14.29 24.13 -6.58
C ILE A 388 -14.29 24.92 -7.90
N PRO A 389 -13.43 24.58 -8.88
CA PRO A 389 -13.50 25.20 -10.20
C PRO A 389 -14.95 25.11 -10.69
N SER A 390 -15.56 26.23 -10.97
CA SER A 390 -16.87 26.25 -11.60
C SER A 390 -16.77 25.41 -12.86
N SER A 391 -17.74 24.54 -13.10
CA SER A 391 -17.83 23.56 -14.19
C SER A 391 -17.62 24.11 -15.61
N THR A 392 -17.33 25.39 -15.75
CA THR A 392 -17.17 26.10 -17.02
C THR A 392 -15.82 25.92 -17.69
N ASN A 393 -14.79 25.37 -17.00
CA ASN A 393 -13.47 25.14 -17.60
C ASN A 393 -12.79 23.84 -17.10
N ASP A 394 -13.48 22.69 -17.26
CA ASP A 394 -12.89 21.39 -16.97
C ASP A 394 -11.95 20.97 -18.12
N GLU A 395 -10.69 21.35 -18.01
CA GLU A 395 -9.65 21.11 -19.04
C GLU A 395 -9.45 19.60 -19.31
N GLN A 396 -9.55 18.77 -18.27
CA GLN A 396 -9.43 17.31 -18.42
C GLN A 396 -10.60 16.74 -19.22
N LEU A 397 -11.83 17.17 -18.90
CA LEU A 397 -13.03 16.77 -19.64
C LEU A 397 -12.94 17.26 -21.08
N ASN A 398 -12.59 18.52 -21.30
CA ASN A 398 -12.47 19.10 -22.63
C ASN A 398 -11.44 18.34 -23.48
N LYS A 399 -10.30 17.99 -22.89
CA LYS A 399 -9.26 17.22 -23.59
C LYS A 399 -9.73 15.81 -23.95
N ALA A 400 -10.41 15.13 -23.04
CA ALA A 400 -10.98 13.80 -23.32
C ALA A 400 -12.03 13.83 -24.44
N LEU A 401 -12.90 14.85 -24.44
CA LEU A 401 -13.88 15.07 -25.51
C LEU A 401 -13.21 15.35 -26.86
N GLU A 402 -12.15 16.18 -26.90
CA GLU A 402 -11.34 16.46 -28.09
C GLU A 402 -10.77 15.15 -28.68
N LEU A 403 -10.13 14.32 -27.82
CA LEU A 403 -9.55 13.05 -28.26
C LEU A 403 -10.61 12.09 -28.81
N LEU A 404 -11.77 12.02 -28.16
CA LEU A 404 -12.88 11.18 -28.64
C LEU A 404 -13.44 11.70 -29.97
N LYS A 405 -13.55 13.02 -30.18
CA LYS A 405 -14.01 13.60 -31.45
C LYS A 405 -13.11 13.20 -32.61
N ALA A 406 -11.79 13.22 -32.38
CA ALA A 406 -10.81 12.89 -33.41
C ALA A 406 -10.82 11.42 -33.84
N LYS A 407 -11.38 10.49 -33.03
CA LYS A 407 -11.49 9.07 -33.39
C LYS A 407 -12.72 8.84 -34.30
N SER A 408 -12.53 8.14 -35.42
CA SER A 408 -13.66 7.64 -36.21
C SER A 408 -14.42 6.58 -35.41
N SER A 409 -15.75 6.59 -35.58
CA SER A 409 -16.64 5.59 -34.95
C SER A 409 -16.41 4.22 -35.53
#